data_94e6a7184bb921a334323631635a322c
#
_entry.id   94e6a7184bb921a334323631635a322c
#
_cell.length_a   1.000
_cell.length_b   1.000
_cell.length_c   1.000
_cell.angle_alpha   90.00
_cell.angle_beta   90.00
_cell.angle_gamma   90.00
#
_symmetry.space_group_name_H-M   'P 1'
#
loop_
_entity.id
_entity.type
_entity.pdbx_description
1 polymer ?
#
loop_
_entity_poly.entity_id
_entity_poly.type
_entity_poly.pdbx_seq_one_letter_code
_entity_poly.pdbx_strand_id
1 'polypeptide(L)'
;MPPSRNRHSAQKVFTWDKIKMALSAAEEGFYIWNIKTGVIHYTDRCLTMMGASRKEKAPNIFTQPELTIHEEDQAFFSQEVRRYLDGHSHMPMRIEIRMKKLNSKSWSWVRVNGIARRDKQRRPVMLIGVWVNITRRKTAELRAAEDRDLFHTLIEHIPDSIYFKNRESRFVLANSATANKLGVPTPADLTGRTDAYFFDKTMSDISRNEELDIMKTGRPIRARLHHETWLHRDDTWSQISKFPWYGRNGDLKGIVGISSDVTKLVKTEIKARETARILEERNKSLEKEIDLAREIQFALLPYELPSRSRTERGVTRKADFHHIFTPSEGVAGDWFDAFPVGDSGVGAIVCDVMGHGIRAALIASMLRGLMEQLSHLSLIHISEPTRP
;
A
#
# COMPACT_ATOMS: atom_id res chain seq x y z
N MET A 1 96.02 -17.68 17.92
CA MET A 1 95.30 -17.54 16.65
C MET A 1 93.90 -18.21 16.86
N PRO A 2 92.78 -17.49 16.86
CA PRO A 2 91.44 -18.09 16.89
C PRO A 2 90.98 -18.40 15.45
N PRO A 3 90.14 -19.42 15.24
CA PRO A 3 89.73 -19.84 13.91
C PRO A 3 88.62 -18.90 13.36
N SER A 4 88.74 -18.63 12.08
CA SER A 4 87.78 -17.87 11.27
C SER A 4 86.38 -18.52 11.25
N ARG A 5 85.36 -17.78 11.74
CA ARG A 5 83.98 -18.13 11.59
C ARG A 5 83.51 -17.87 10.15
N ASN A 6 83.39 -18.97 9.38
CA ASN A 6 82.72 -18.99 8.10
C ASN A 6 81.19 -18.68 8.32
N ARG A 7 80.78 -17.43 8.05
CA ARG A 7 79.35 -17.06 7.92
C ARG A 7 78.85 -17.44 6.53
N HIS A 8 78.49 -18.68 6.35
CA HIS A 8 77.58 -19.04 5.23
C HIS A 8 76.19 -18.51 5.56
N SER A 9 75.90 -17.35 5.04
CA SER A 9 74.52 -16.87 4.99
C SER A 9 73.74 -17.83 4.08
N ALA A 10 72.90 -18.65 4.69
CA ALA A 10 71.89 -19.41 3.96
C ALA A 10 70.92 -18.43 3.31
N GLN A 11 71.26 -17.97 2.10
CA GLN A 11 70.30 -17.38 1.19
C GLN A 11 69.26 -18.44 0.92
N LYS A 12 68.07 -18.32 1.58
CA LYS A 12 66.89 -19.08 1.29
C LYS A 12 66.55 -18.89 -0.18
N VAL A 13 67.00 -19.76 -1.05
CA VAL A 13 66.67 -19.76 -2.47
C VAL A 13 65.18 -20.02 -2.58
N PHE A 14 64.41 -18.97 -2.85
CA PHE A 14 63.02 -19.09 -3.26
C PHE A 14 63.03 -19.77 -4.64
N THR A 15 62.74 -21.04 -4.69
CA THR A 15 62.65 -21.79 -5.95
C THR A 15 61.31 -21.48 -6.62
N TRP A 16 61.30 -21.51 -7.96
CA TRP A 16 60.09 -21.33 -8.78
C TRP A 16 58.95 -22.24 -8.37
N ASP A 17 59.24 -23.45 -7.93
CA ASP A 17 58.25 -24.41 -7.48
C ASP A 17 57.57 -23.98 -6.17
N LYS A 18 58.28 -23.35 -5.23
CA LYS A 18 57.69 -22.79 -4.01
C LYS A 18 56.75 -21.61 -4.32
N ILE A 19 57.11 -20.79 -5.31
CA ILE A 19 56.25 -19.68 -5.78
C ILE A 19 55.01 -20.23 -6.44
N LYS A 20 55.11 -21.26 -7.30
CA LYS A 20 53.97 -21.94 -7.90
C LYS A 20 53.04 -22.54 -6.86
N MET A 21 53.59 -23.22 -5.84
CA MET A 21 52.79 -23.78 -4.74
C MET A 21 52.01 -22.68 -3.97
N ALA A 22 52.69 -21.58 -3.65
CA ALA A 22 52.06 -20.46 -2.95
C ALA A 22 50.93 -19.85 -3.79
N LEU A 23 51.12 -19.61 -5.08
CA LEU A 23 50.15 -19.07 -6.02
C LEU A 23 48.97 -20.08 -6.23
N SER A 24 49.25 -21.37 -6.26
CA SER A 24 48.20 -22.41 -6.35
C SER A 24 47.35 -22.46 -5.09
N ALA A 25 47.95 -22.34 -3.92
CA ALA A 25 47.26 -22.28 -2.64
C ALA A 25 46.37 -21.03 -2.48
N ALA A 26 46.80 -19.91 -3.08
CA ALA A 26 46.04 -18.64 -3.09
C ALA A 26 44.92 -18.62 -4.12
N GLU A 27 44.71 -19.71 -4.89
CA GLU A 27 43.70 -19.78 -6.00
C GLU A 27 43.87 -18.63 -7.05
N GLU A 28 45.06 -18.04 -7.17
CA GLU A 28 45.34 -16.97 -8.10
C GLU A 28 46.00 -17.50 -9.37
N GLY A 29 45.63 -16.89 -10.51
CA GLY A 29 46.29 -17.14 -11.78
C GLY A 29 47.48 -16.22 -11.95
N PHE A 30 48.63 -16.78 -12.35
CA PHE A 30 49.85 -15.97 -12.61
C PHE A 30 50.11 -15.89 -14.11
N TYR A 31 50.56 -14.70 -14.60
CA TYR A 31 50.90 -14.50 -15.99
C TYR A 31 52.19 -13.71 -16.12
N ILE A 32 52.92 -13.96 -17.26
CA ILE A 32 54.08 -13.20 -17.70
C ILE A 32 53.86 -12.87 -19.16
N TRP A 33 53.81 -11.59 -19.48
CA TRP A 33 53.73 -11.10 -20.85
C TRP A 33 55.02 -10.41 -21.25
N ASN A 34 55.72 -10.99 -22.25
CA ASN A 34 56.85 -10.36 -22.90
C ASN A 34 56.30 -9.38 -23.94
N ILE A 35 56.44 -8.10 -23.66
CA ILE A 35 55.87 -7.02 -24.49
C ILE A 35 56.55 -6.92 -25.84
N LYS A 36 57.88 -7.21 -25.90
CA LYS A 36 58.67 -7.12 -27.14
C LYS A 36 58.30 -8.23 -28.13
N THR A 37 58.10 -9.45 -27.65
CA THR A 37 57.81 -10.60 -28.51
C THR A 37 56.32 -10.87 -28.65
N GLY A 38 55.47 -10.22 -27.84
CA GLY A 38 54.05 -10.48 -27.79
C GLY A 38 53.67 -11.79 -27.08
N VAL A 39 54.63 -12.59 -26.65
CA VAL A 39 54.39 -13.91 -26.04
C VAL A 39 53.92 -13.73 -24.59
N ILE A 40 52.86 -14.44 -24.24
CA ILE A 40 52.32 -14.51 -22.89
C ILE A 40 52.34 -15.96 -22.37
N HIS A 41 52.72 -16.10 -21.12
CA HIS A 41 52.66 -17.37 -20.39
C HIS A 41 51.62 -17.28 -19.27
N TYR A 42 50.80 -18.28 -19.18
CA TYR A 42 49.74 -18.40 -18.17
C TYR A 42 49.97 -19.63 -17.31
N THR A 43 49.62 -19.55 -16.04
CA THR A 43 49.42 -20.73 -15.19
C THR A 43 48.08 -21.43 -15.53
N ASP A 44 47.93 -22.67 -15.13
CA ASP A 44 46.71 -23.46 -15.32
C ASP A 44 45.48 -22.72 -14.74
N ARG A 45 45.66 -21.98 -13.68
CA ARG A 45 44.57 -21.24 -13.05
C ARG A 45 44.07 -20.13 -13.97
N CYS A 46 44.96 -19.41 -14.67
CA CYS A 46 44.56 -18.43 -15.69
C CYS A 46 43.78 -19.11 -16.82
N LEU A 47 44.27 -20.28 -17.30
CA LEU A 47 43.59 -21.03 -18.35
C LEU A 47 42.16 -21.48 -17.89
N THR A 48 42.08 -21.97 -16.66
CA THR A 48 40.78 -22.35 -16.06
C THR A 48 39.83 -21.15 -15.99
N MET A 49 40.29 -19.96 -15.60
CA MET A 49 39.48 -18.75 -15.56
C MET A 49 38.99 -18.34 -16.95
N MET A 50 39.80 -18.51 -18.00
CA MET A 50 39.44 -18.29 -19.39
C MET A 50 38.60 -19.44 -19.98
N GLY A 51 38.44 -20.58 -19.30
CA GLY A 51 37.82 -21.78 -19.87
C GLY A 51 38.63 -22.41 -20.99
N ALA A 52 39.95 -22.16 -21.04
CA ALA A 52 40.89 -22.75 -22.00
C ALA A 52 41.50 -24.04 -21.46
N SER A 53 41.76 -24.98 -22.36
CA SER A 53 42.53 -26.19 -22.04
C SER A 53 44.03 -25.99 -22.24
N ARG A 54 44.88 -26.79 -21.56
CA ARG A 54 46.34 -26.73 -21.75
C ARG A 54 46.77 -27.04 -23.19
N LYS A 55 45.92 -27.68 -23.97
CA LYS A 55 46.20 -28.08 -25.35
C LYS A 55 45.88 -26.96 -26.35
N GLU A 56 45.10 -25.98 -25.97
CA GLU A 56 44.72 -24.86 -26.81
C GLU A 56 45.68 -23.67 -26.61
N LYS A 57 46.00 -23.00 -27.70
CA LYS A 57 46.78 -21.76 -27.61
C LYS A 57 45.85 -20.67 -27.05
N ALA A 58 45.99 -20.37 -25.76
CA ALA A 58 45.20 -19.32 -25.12
C ALA A 58 45.50 -17.93 -25.71
N PRO A 59 44.49 -17.12 -25.98
CA PRO A 59 44.67 -15.77 -26.51
C PRO A 59 45.41 -14.85 -25.51
N ASN A 60 46.15 -13.89 -26.02
CA ASN A 60 46.76 -12.87 -25.19
C ASN A 60 45.74 -11.75 -24.91
N ILE A 61 45.26 -11.64 -23.66
CA ILE A 61 44.23 -10.66 -23.31
C ILE A 61 44.68 -9.21 -23.54
N PHE A 62 45.95 -8.94 -23.56
CA PHE A 62 46.51 -7.58 -23.75
C PHE A 62 46.55 -7.15 -25.22
N THR A 63 46.58 -8.12 -26.15
CA THR A 63 46.64 -7.89 -27.60
C THR A 63 45.39 -8.31 -28.33
N GLN A 64 44.60 -9.18 -27.74
CA GLN A 64 43.36 -9.76 -28.30
C GLN A 64 42.23 -9.74 -27.25
N PRO A 65 41.92 -8.55 -26.67
CA PRO A 65 40.89 -8.43 -25.60
C PRO A 65 39.50 -8.89 -26.08
N GLU A 66 39.19 -8.75 -27.36
CA GLU A 66 37.91 -9.11 -27.95
C GLU A 66 37.56 -10.59 -27.83
N LEU A 67 38.55 -11.47 -27.69
CA LEU A 67 38.36 -12.91 -27.55
C LEU A 67 37.92 -13.34 -26.13
N THR A 68 38.31 -12.56 -25.11
CA THR A 68 38.21 -12.99 -23.70
C THR A 68 37.59 -11.97 -22.76
N ILE A 69 37.46 -10.71 -23.17
CA ILE A 69 36.90 -9.65 -22.35
C ILE A 69 35.50 -9.27 -22.85
N HIS A 70 34.61 -8.97 -21.94
CA HIS A 70 33.27 -8.48 -22.26
C HIS A 70 33.38 -7.22 -23.10
N GLU A 71 32.55 -7.09 -24.15
CA GLU A 71 32.62 -6.00 -25.11
C GLU A 71 32.59 -4.60 -24.49
N GLU A 72 31.76 -4.39 -23.46
CA GLU A 72 31.72 -3.12 -22.72
C GLU A 72 33.00 -2.82 -21.94
N ASP A 73 33.81 -3.83 -21.56
CA ASP A 73 35.02 -3.66 -20.78
C ASP A 73 36.28 -3.53 -21.64
N GLN A 74 36.23 -3.90 -22.95
CA GLN A 74 37.38 -3.97 -23.85
C GLN A 74 38.08 -2.64 -24.04
N ALA A 75 37.29 -1.58 -24.31
CA ALA A 75 37.84 -0.25 -24.54
C ALA A 75 38.53 0.29 -23.27
N PHE A 76 37.86 0.18 -22.13
CA PHE A 76 38.37 0.57 -20.82
C PHE A 76 39.65 -0.20 -20.46
N PHE A 77 39.65 -1.52 -20.62
CA PHE A 77 40.80 -2.37 -20.35
C PHE A 77 42.00 -1.97 -21.19
N SER A 78 41.81 -1.83 -22.51
CA SER A 78 42.91 -1.45 -23.46
C SER A 78 43.45 -0.07 -23.14
N GLN A 79 42.63 0.89 -22.79
CA GLN A 79 43.03 2.23 -22.40
C GLN A 79 43.87 2.23 -21.11
N GLU A 80 43.39 1.53 -20.05
CA GLU A 80 44.11 1.48 -18.78
C GLU A 80 45.42 0.72 -18.87
N VAL A 81 45.52 -0.37 -19.66
CA VAL A 81 46.77 -1.07 -19.94
C VAL A 81 47.75 -0.14 -20.64
N ARG A 82 47.32 0.57 -21.71
CA ARG A 82 48.17 1.52 -22.44
C ARG A 82 48.67 2.63 -21.51
N ARG A 83 47.76 3.26 -20.76
CA ARG A 83 48.08 4.32 -19.79
C ARG A 83 49.15 3.88 -18.79
N TYR A 84 49.02 2.64 -18.28
CA TYR A 84 49.99 2.07 -17.35
C TYR A 84 51.35 1.80 -18.01
N LEU A 85 51.38 1.24 -19.22
CA LEU A 85 52.61 0.94 -19.96
C LEU A 85 53.36 2.23 -20.39
N ASP A 86 52.63 3.30 -20.74
CA ASP A 86 53.20 4.61 -21.08
C ASP A 86 53.80 5.36 -19.87
N GLY A 87 53.64 4.81 -18.66
CA GLY A 87 54.31 5.34 -17.46
C GLY A 87 53.54 6.41 -16.71
N HIS A 88 52.22 6.56 -16.98
CA HIS A 88 51.37 7.53 -16.29
C HIS A 88 51.01 7.11 -14.85
N SER A 89 51.42 5.92 -14.40
CA SER A 89 51.20 5.45 -13.04
C SER A 89 52.45 4.74 -12.51
N HIS A 90 52.84 5.06 -11.27
CA HIS A 90 53.90 4.37 -10.53
C HIS A 90 53.32 3.21 -9.65
N MET A 91 52.04 3.18 -9.47
CA MET A 91 51.34 2.10 -8.71
C MET A 91 51.20 0.87 -9.61
N PRO A 92 51.18 -0.33 -9.05
CA PRO A 92 50.85 -1.54 -9.81
C PRO A 92 49.51 -1.41 -10.56
N MET A 93 49.49 -1.90 -11.80
CA MET A 93 48.27 -1.96 -12.59
C MET A 93 47.22 -2.81 -11.84
N ARG A 94 45.96 -2.30 -11.77
CA ARG A 94 44.84 -3.00 -11.14
C ARG A 94 43.58 -2.69 -11.91
N ILE A 95 43.07 -3.66 -12.66
CA ILE A 95 41.91 -3.52 -13.52
C ILE A 95 40.91 -4.65 -13.18
N GLU A 96 39.63 -4.33 -13.00
CA GLU A 96 38.56 -5.32 -12.80
C GLU A 96 37.74 -5.39 -14.08
N ILE A 97 37.60 -6.61 -14.63
CA ILE A 97 36.92 -6.88 -15.90
C ILE A 97 36.01 -8.09 -15.80
N ARG A 98 35.06 -8.14 -16.69
CA ARG A 98 34.30 -9.36 -16.98
C ARG A 98 35.04 -10.21 -18.01
N MET A 99 35.54 -11.34 -17.59
CA MET A 99 36.28 -12.27 -18.46
C MET A 99 35.31 -13.34 -18.98
N LYS A 100 35.23 -13.49 -20.28
CA LYS A 100 34.48 -14.50 -21.00
C LYS A 100 35.20 -15.83 -20.95
N LYS A 101 34.45 -16.90 -20.70
CA LYS A 101 34.98 -18.26 -20.87
C LYS A 101 34.89 -18.65 -22.34
N LEU A 102 36.00 -19.07 -22.97
CA LEU A 102 36.13 -19.36 -24.40
C LEU A 102 35.08 -20.38 -24.90
N ASN A 103 34.73 -21.38 -24.07
CA ASN A 103 33.78 -22.44 -24.44
C ASN A 103 32.39 -22.29 -23.76
N SER A 104 32.02 -21.07 -23.34
CA SER A 104 30.75 -20.82 -22.64
C SER A 104 30.29 -19.36 -22.82
N LYS A 105 29.00 -19.15 -22.75
CA LYS A 105 28.43 -17.78 -22.71
C LYS A 105 28.52 -17.13 -21.31
N SER A 106 29.16 -17.82 -20.33
CA SER A 106 29.26 -17.31 -18.97
C SER A 106 30.46 -16.39 -18.78
N TRP A 107 30.33 -15.48 -17.82
CA TRP A 107 31.32 -14.49 -17.46
C TRP A 107 31.83 -14.74 -16.03
N SER A 108 33.07 -14.32 -15.79
CA SER A 108 33.63 -14.26 -14.45
C SER A 108 34.26 -12.89 -14.24
N TRP A 109 34.04 -12.28 -13.08
CA TRP A 109 34.76 -11.09 -12.72
C TRP A 109 36.20 -11.44 -12.33
N VAL A 110 37.13 -10.86 -13.03
CA VAL A 110 38.56 -11.06 -12.78
C VAL A 110 39.24 -9.73 -12.54
N ARG A 111 40.01 -9.64 -11.47
CA ARG A 111 40.90 -8.51 -11.23
C ARG A 111 42.28 -8.88 -11.77
N VAL A 112 42.73 -8.12 -12.74
CA VAL A 112 44.05 -8.20 -13.36
C VAL A 112 44.98 -7.24 -12.65
N ASN A 113 45.97 -7.77 -11.94
CA ASN A 113 47.05 -6.98 -11.34
C ASN A 113 48.32 -7.19 -12.15
N GLY A 114 49.16 -6.15 -12.26
CA GLY A 114 50.40 -6.30 -12.99
C GLY A 114 51.47 -5.26 -12.62
N ILE A 115 52.73 -5.66 -12.72
CA ILE A 115 53.89 -4.79 -12.56
C ILE A 115 54.76 -4.90 -13.83
N ALA A 116 55.02 -3.75 -14.45
CA ALA A 116 55.90 -3.69 -15.61
C ALA A 116 57.37 -3.63 -15.22
N ARG A 117 58.15 -4.58 -15.76
CA ARG A 117 59.61 -4.45 -15.78
C ARG A 117 59.98 -3.58 -16.96
N ARG A 118 60.84 -2.56 -16.72
CA ARG A 118 61.27 -1.59 -17.71
C ARG A 118 62.78 -1.73 -18.00
N ASP A 119 63.21 -1.38 -19.21
CA ASP A 119 64.59 -1.33 -19.56
C ASP A 119 65.29 -0.05 -19.03
N LYS A 120 66.63 0.15 -19.37
CA LYS A 120 67.41 1.30 -18.95
C LYS A 120 66.85 2.63 -19.50
N GLN A 121 66.10 2.59 -20.59
CA GLN A 121 65.39 3.73 -21.19
C GLN A 121 63.97 3.90 -20.69
N ARG A 122 63.55 3.20 -19.58
CA ARG A 122 62.24 3.20 -18.97
C ARG A 122 61.14 2.62 -19.86
N ARG A 123 61.43 1.96 -20.97
CA ARG A 123 60.45 1.31 -21.84
C ARG A 123 59.99 -0.02 -21.21
N PRO A 124 58.67 -0.32 -21.22
CA PRO A 124 58.17 -1.57 -20.65
C PRO A 124 58.62 -2.75 -21.54
N VAL A 125 59.24 -3.74 -20.95
CA VAL A 125 59.73 -4.95 -21.66
C VAL A 125 58.96 -6.21 -21.26
N MET A 126 58.38 -6.22 -20.06
CA MET A 126 57.66 -7.38 -19.52
C MET A 126 56.59 -6.89 -18.55
N LEU A 127 55.41 -7.49 -18.59
CA LEU A 127 54.38 -7.30 -17.58
C LEU A 127 54.16 -8.63 -16.85
N ILE A 128 54.30 -8.60 -15.54
CA ILE A 128 54.16 -9.77 -14.66
C ILE A 128 53.03 -9.48 -13.70
N GLY A 129 52.15 -10.45 -13.51
CA GLY A 129 51.05 -10.20 -12.62
C GLY A 129 50.22 -11.42 -12.27
N VAL A 130 49.12 -11.13 -11.54
CA VAL A 130 48.19 -12.14 -11.06
C VAL A 130 46.75 -11.78 -11.44
N TRP A 131 45.96 -12.82 -11.71
CA TRP A 131 44.53 -12.76 -11.88
C TRP A 131 43.86 -13.29 -10.64
N VAL A 132 42.91 -12.55 -10.11
CA VAL A 132 42.13 -12.92 -8.96
C VAL A 132 40.64 -13.04 -9.38
N ASN A 133 40.03 -14.18 -9.15
CA ASN A 133 38.59 -14.32 -9.38
C ASN A 133 37.83 -13.58 -8.26
N ILE A 134 37.19 -12.50 -8.62
CA ILE A 134 36.40 -11.65 -7.71
C ILE A 134 34.89 -11.78 -7.92
N THR A 135 34.43 -12.82 -8.62
CA THR A 135 33.02 -13.01 -8.97
C THR A 135 32.13 -13.03 -7.73
N ARG A 136 32.52 -13.77 -6.69
CA ARG A 136 31.73 -13.83 -5.43
C ARG A 136 31.56 -12.45 -4.80
N ARG A 137 32.65 -11.67 -4.74
CA ARG A 137 32.64 -10.32 -4.19
C ARG A 137 31.75 -9.39 -5.02
N LYS A 138 31.96 -9.35 -6.35
CA LYS A 138 31.20 -8.48 -7.27
C LYS A 138 29.71 -8.85 -7.29
N THR A 139 29.37 -10.13 -7.30
CA THR A 139 27.97 -10.58 -7.27
C THR A 139 27.30 -10.17 -5.94
N ALA A 140 28.02 -10.26 -4.82
CA ALA A 140 27.48 -9.82 -3.53
C ALA A 140 27.30 -8.29 -3.49
N GLU A 141 28.26 -7.50 -4.01
CA GLU A 141 28.19 -6.06 -4.12
C GLU A 141 27.00 -5.62 -5.00
N LEU A 142 26.86 -6.24 -6.19
CA LEU A 142 25.76 -5.93 -7.12
C LEU A 142 24.39 -6.28 -6.53
N ARG A 143 24.25 -7.47 -5.94
CA ARG A 143 22.99 -7.85 -5.26
C ARG A 143 22.64 -6.89 -4.13
N ALA A 144 23.61 -6.51 -3.30
CA ALA A 144 23.37 -5.57 -2.23
C ALA A 144 22.96 -4.18 -2.74
N ALA A 145 23.49 -3.77 -3.91
CA ALA A 145 23.07 -2.53 -4.57
C ALA A 145 21.64 -2.66 -5.13
N GLU A 146 21.33 -3.77 -5.84
CA GLU A 146 20.00 -4.06 -6.37
C GLU A 146 18.94 -4.13 -5.26
N ASP A 147 19.24 -4.84 -4.16
CA ASP A 147 18.34 -4.94 -3.00
C ASP A 147 18.08 -3.57 -2.38
N ARG A 148 19.11 -2.72 -2.29
CA ARG A 148 18.96 -1.36 -1.77
C ARG A 148 18.11 -0.49 -2.69
N ASP A 149 18.34 -0.55 -4.00
CA ASP A 149 17.61 0.23 -4.99
C ASP A 149 16.15 -0.23 -5.07
N LEU A 150 15.89 -1.55 -4.97
CA LEU A 150 14.55 -2.10 -4.88
C LEU A 150 13.84 -1.62 -3.60
N PHE A 151 14.51 -1.71 -2.46
CA PHE A 151 13.95 -1.23 -1.18
C PHE A 151 13.61 0.26 -1.24
N HIS A 152 14.52 1.08 -1.77
CA HIS A 152 14.29 2.52 -1.93
C HIS A 152 13.09 2.79 -2.85
N THR A 153 13.04 2.10 -4.00
CA THR A 153 11.92 2.23 -4.94
C THR A 153 10.59 1.88 -4.28
N LEU A 154 10.54 0.77 -3.53
CA LEU A 154 9.32 0.34 -2.85
C LEU A 154 8.84 1.39 -1.84
N ILE A 155 9.69 1.86 -0.93
CA ILE A 155 9.28 2.80 0.11
C ILE A 155 8.91 4.18 -0.44
N GLU A 156 9.55 4.61 -1.56
CA GLU A 156 9.25 5.91 -2.19
C GLU A 156 7.92 5.93 -2.96
N HIS A 157 7.49 4.78 -3.52
CA HIS A 157 6.24 4.71 -4.29
C HIS A 157 5.02 4.32 -3.45
N ILE A 158 5.20 3.90 -2.21
CA ILE A 158 4.08 3.65 -1.30
C ILE A 158 3.49 5.00 -0.86
N PRO A 159 2.16 5.21 -1.01
CA PRO A 159 1.52 6.48 -0.66
C PRO A 159 1.48 6.73 0.85
N ASP A 160 1.64 5.68 1.66
CA ASP A 160 1.68 5.78 3.11
C ASP A 160 3.02 6.36 3.59
N SER A 161 2.96 7.11 4.67
CA SER A 161 4.16 7.59 5.36
C SER A 161 4.91 6.41 5.98
N ILE A 162 6.16 6.19 5.55
CA ILE A 162 7.06 5.17 6.11
C ILE A 162 8.26 5.89 6.71
N TYR A 163 8.54 5.60 7.97
CA TYR A 163 9.66 6.22 8.66
C TYR A 163 10.33 5.27 9.64
N PHE A 164 11.63 5.52 9.86
CA PHE A 164 12.44 4.87 10.87
C PHE A 164 12.92 5.92 11.86
N LYS A 165 12.84 5.60 13.14
CA LYS A 165 13.39 6.44 14.20
C LYS A 165 14.35 5.63 15.07
N ASN A 166 15.37 6.32 15.58
CA ASN A 166 16.33 5.73 16.51
C ASN A 166 15.75 5.60 17.93
N ARG A 167 16.57 5.15 18.89
CA ARG A 167 16.15 4.94 20.28
C ARG A 167 15.76 6.24 21.02
N GLU A 168 16.22 7.38 20.53
CA GLU A 168 15.88 8.71 21.00
C GLU A 168 14.63 9.30 20.30
N SER A 169 13.88 8.49 19.50
CA SER A 169 12.73 8.88 18.68
C SER A 169 13.05 9.97 17.64
N ARG A 170 14.29 10.02 17.17
CA ARG A 170 14.68 10.91 16.08
C ARG A 170 14.56 10.19 14.75
N PHE A 171 14.02 10.84 13.76
CA PHE A 171 13.95 10.33 12.39
C PHE A 171 15.35 10.01 11.85
N VAL A 172 15.51 8.82 11.31
CA VAL A 172 16.74 8.32 10.67
C VAL A 172 16.54 8.15 9.18
N LEU A 173 15.38 7.65 8.78
CA LEU A 173 14.96 7.45 7.40
C LEU A 173 13.47 7.73 7.30
N ALA A 174 13.06 8.32 6.20
CA ALA A 174 11.65 8.49 5.85
C ALA A 174 11.50 8.48 4.33
N ASN A 175 10.30 8.16 3.83
CA ASN A 175 9.96 8.31 2.42
C ASN A 175 9.39 9.71 2.12
N SER A 176 9.22 9.99 0.82
CA SER A 176 8.67 11.26 0.35
C SER A 176 7.24 11.51 0.85
N ALA A 177 6.42 10.45 1.05
CA ALA A 177 5.09 10.58 1.63
C ALA A 177 5.14 11.11 3.07
N THR A 178 6.12 10.68 3.88
CA THR A 178 6.35 11.22 5.23
C THR A 178 6.76 12.69 5.18
N ALA A 179 7.67 13.07 4.27
CA ALA A 179 8.10 14.45 4.11
C ALA A 179 6.91 15.36 3.74
N ASN A 180 6.12 14.96 2.76
CA ASN A 180 4.90 15.64 2.34
C ASN A 180 3.88 15.77 3.49
N LYS A 181 3.64 14.67 4.21
CA LYS A 181 2.74 14.66 5.37
C LYS A 181 3.20 15.64 6.45
N LEU A 182 4.50 15.72 6.73
CA LEU A 182 5.05 16.58 7.78
C LEU A 182 5.38 18.00 7.28
N GLY A 183 5.15 18.29 6.00
CA GLY A 183 5.29 19.63 5.42
C GLY A 183 6.74 20.08 5.26
N VAL A 184 7.68 19.15 4.99
CA VAL A 184 9.08 19.48 4.71
C VAL A 184 9.42 19.18 3.25
N PRO A 185 10.39 19.93 2.67
CA PRO A 185 10.73 19.78 1.25
C PRO A 185 11.25 18.38 0.85
N THR A 186 12.05 17.77 1.70
CA THR A 186 12.68 16.46 1.43
C THR A 186 12.69 15.55 2.66
N PRO A 187 12.76 14.22 2.49
CA PRO A 187 12.94 13.29 3.59
C PRO A 187 14.19 13.56 4.44
N ALA A 188 15.25 14.09 3.82
CA ALA A 188 16.49 14.42 4.52
C ALA A 188 16.29 15.51 5.59
N ASP A 189 15.34 16.43 5.38
CA ASP A 189 15.02 17.49 6.33
C ASP A 189 14.39 16.98 7.62
N LEU A 190 13.94 15.74 7.64
CA LEU A 190 13.40 15.07 8.84
C LEU A 190 14.50 14.52 9.74
N THR A 191 15.65 14.20 9.18
CA THR A 191 16.73 13.50 9.89
C THR A 191 17.16 14.23 11.16
N GLY A 192 17.15 13.50 12.28
CA GLY A 192 17.50 14.02 13.61
C GLY A 192 16.38 14.79 14.34
N ARG A 193 15.28 15.14 13.66
CA ARG A 193 14.11 15.77 14.30
C ARG A 193 13.25 14.74 15.02
N THR A 194 12.40 15.20 15.94
CA THR A 194 11.40 14.41 16.66
C THR A 194 10.00 14.89 16.31
N ASP A 195 8.98 14.15 16.72
CA ASP A 195 7.57 14.51 16.51
C ASP A 195 7.19 15.87 17.09
N ALA A 196 7.82 16.29 18.18
CA ALA A 196 7.59 17.59 18.81
C ALA A 196 7.87 18.80 17.90
N TYR A 197 8.53 18.58 16.77
CA TYR A 197 8.76 19.62 15.77
C TYR A 197 7.53 19.88 14.89
N PHE A 198 6.62 18.91 14.78
CA PHE A 198 5.50 18.92 13.82
C PHE A 198 4.13 18.92 14.51
N PHE A 199 4.00 18.15 15.59
CA PHE A 199 2.76 17.95 16.33
C PHE A 199 2.72 18.81 17.59
N ASP A 200 1.53 19.00 18.14
CA ASP A 200 1.38 19.58 19.46
C ASP A 200 2.04 18.72 20.55
N LYS A 201 2.11 19.27 21.76
CA LYS A 201 2.74 18.58 22.89
C LYS A 201 2.03 17.28 23.23
N THR A 202 0.70 17.28 23.21
CA THR A 202 -0.10 16.10 23.59
C THR A 202 0.15 14.95 22.63
N MET A 203 0.06 15.21 21.31
CA MET A 203 0.28 14.21 20.28
C MET A 203 1.73 13.70 20.27
N SER A 204 2.70 14.61 20.41
CA SER A 204 4.11 14.22 20.44
C SER A 204 4.47 13.37 21.68
N ASP A 205 3.88 13.65 22.84
CA ASP A 205 4.06 12.87 24.07
C ASP A 205 3.42 11.46 23.92
N ILE A 206 2.22 11.38 23.36
CA ILE A 206 1.57 10.09 23.05
C ILE A 206 2.46 9.25 22.14
N SER A 207 2.92 9.82 21.02
CA SER A 207 3.78 9.13 20.07
C SER A 207 5.08 8.65 20.73
N ARG A 208 5.71 9.49 21.52
CA ARG A 208 6.94 9.16 22.25
C ARG A 208 6.75 8.03 23.26
N ASN A 209 5.68 8.05 24.04
CA ASN A 209 5.37 7.02 25.02
C ASN A 209 5.11 5.66 24.36
N GLU A 210 4.38 5.64 23.24
CA GLU A 210 4.18 4.43 22.43
C GLU A 210 5.50 3.86 21.92
N GLU A 211 6.38 4.72 21.38
CA GLU A 211 7.69 4.30 20.88
C GLU A 211 8.57 3.72 22.00
N LEU A 212 8.57 4.33 23.17
CA LEU A 212 9.27 3.83 24.35
C LEU A 212 8.73 2.47 24.81
N ASP A 213 7.40 2.30 24.82
CA ASP A 213 6.79 1.02 25.20
C ASP A 213 7.13 -0.09 24.21
N ILE A 214 7.08 0.20 22.91
CA ILE A 214 7.51 -0.74 21.86
C ILE A 214 8.98 -1.13 22.04
N MET A 215 9.84 -0.17 22.29
CA MET A 215 11.27 -0.41 22.49
C MET A 215 11.56 -1.21 23.77
N LYS A 216 10.77 -1.03 24.81
CA LYS A 216 10.89 -1.76 26.08
C LYS A 216 10.32 -3.18 26.02
N THR A 217 9.16 -3.34 25.41
CA THR A 217 8.40 -4.60 25.46
C THR A 217 8.59 -5.47 24.22
N GLY A 218 9.05 -4.90 23.11
CA GLY A 218 9.10 -5.54 21.80
C GLY A 218 7.72 -5.74 21.16
N ARG A 219 6.62 -5.29 21.77
CA ARG A 219 5.26 -5.48 21.27
C ARG A 219 4.91 -4.38 20.26
N PRO A 220 4.52 -4.74 19.02
CA PRO A 220 4.16 -3.76 18.01
C PRO A 220 2.76 -3.18 18.26
N ILE A 221 2.55 -1.95 17.79
CA ILE A 221 1.23 -1.36 17.59
C ILE A 221 0.81 -1.67 16.16
N ARG A 222 -0.46 -2.08 15.95
CA ARG A 222 -0.98 -2.43 14.63
C ARG A 222 -2.29 -1.69 14.36
N ALA A 223 -2.36 -1.01 13.23
CA ALA A 223 -3.56 -0.38 12.68
C ALA A 223 -4.36 0.46 13.70
N ARG A 224 -3.65 1.15 14.62
CA ARG A 224 -4.28 2.02 15.62
C ARG A 224 -4.71 3.32 14.95
N LEU A 225 -5.95 3.73 15.19
CA LEU A 225 -6.45 5.02 14.72
C LEU A 225 -5.98 6.11 15.68
N HIS A 226 -5.35 7.14 15.13
CA HIS A 226 -4.92 8.34 15.84
C HIS A 226 -5.64 9.57 15.29
N HIS A 227 -6.11 10.41 16.18
CA HIS A 227 -6.49 11.79 15.89
C HIS A 227 -5.24 12.64 16.06
N GLU A 228 -4.68 13.13 14.96
CA GLU A 228 -3.42 13.88 14.96
C GLU A 228 -3.72 15.38 15.05
N THR A 229 -3.25 16.01 16.12
CA THR A 229 -3.32 17.44 16.35
C THR A 229 -2.01 18.11 15.99
N TRP A 230 -2.07 19.13 15.15
CA TRP A 230 -0.92 19.78 14.55
C TRP A 230 -0.67 21.17 15.12
N LEU A 231 0.57 21.68 15.05
CA LEU A 231 0.90 23.02 15.50
C LEU A 231 0.34 24.14 14.60
N HIS A 232 0.23 23.89 13.27
CA HIS A 232 0.00 24.97 12.30
C HIS A 232 -0.97 24.59 11.16
N ARG A 233 -1.78 23.55 11.33
CA ARG A 233 -2.77 23.12 10.32
C ARG A 233 -3.93 22.36 10.97
N ASP A 234 -4.94 22.03 10.17
CA ASP A 234 -6.11 21.26 10.61
C ASP A 234 -5.74 19.86 11.05
N ASP A 235 -6.50 19.36 12.02
CA ASP A 235 -6.38 18.00 12.53
C ASP A 235 -6.67 16.95 11.45
N THR A 236 -5.95 15.86 11.54
CA THR A 236 -6.08 14.72 10.63
C THR A 236 -6.30 13.42 11.39
N TRP A 237 -6.72 12.40 10.67
CA TRP A 237 -6.86 11.04 11.19
C TRP A 237 -5.90 10.12 10.47
N SER A 238 -5.10 9.39 11.24
CA SER A 238 -4.15 8.44 10.69
C SER A 238 -4.32 7.06 11.29
N GLN A 239 -4.24 6.04 10.45
CA GLN A 239 -4.08 4.67 10.88
C GLN A 239 -2.60 4.33 10.97
N ILE A 240 -2.10 4.08 12.19
CA ILE A 240 -0.67 3.93 12.46
C ILE A 240 -0.34 2.50 12.88
N SER A 241 0.76 1.98 12.32
CA SER A 241 1.41 0.76 12.77
C SER A 241 2.86 1.07 13.11
N LYS A 242 3.33 0.64 14.28
CA LYS A 242 4.71 0.83 14.74
C LYS A 242 5.29 -0.51 15.18
N PHE A 243 6.49 -0.81 14.72
CA PHE A 243 7.21 -2.06 15.01
C PHE A 243 8.60 -1.76 15.57
N PRO A 244 9.15 -2.63 16.43
CA PRO A 244 10.55 -2.51 16.82
C PRO A 244 11.46 -2.79 15.63
N TRP A 245 12.50 -1.98 15.47
CA TRP A 245 13.50 -2.13 14.43
C TRP A 245 14.80 -2.69 15.03
N TYR A 246 15.21 -3.88 14.55
CA TYR A 246 16.41 -4.55 14.99
C TYR A 246 17.52 -4.51 13.93
N GLY A 247 18.76 -4.41 14.37
CA GLY A 247 19.94 -4.59 13.53
C GLY A 247 20.22 -6.07 13.21
N ARG A 248 21.23 -6.30 12.37
CA ARG A 248 21.62 -7.67 11.96
C ARG A 248 22.01 -8.58 13.13
N ASN A 249 22.52 -8.02 14.21
CA ASN A 249 22.95 -8.75 15.40
C ASN A 249 21.81 -8.95 16.42
N GLY A 250 20.56 -8.58 16.08
CA GLY A 250 19.42 -8.62 16.99
C GLY A 250 19.36 -7.45 17.98
N ASP A 251 20.24 -6.47 17.87
CA ASP A 251 20.24 -5.27 18.70
C ASP A 251 19.10 -4.32 18.28
N LEU A 252 18.36 -3.80 19.28
CA LEU A 252 17.31 -2.83 19.01
C LEU A 252 17.91 -1.50 18.56
N LYS A 253 17.55 -1.06 17.37
CA LYS A 253 17.99 0.20 16.76
C LYS A 253 16.99 1.34 17.00
N GLY A 254 15.71 1.01 17.15
CA GLY A 254 14.63 1.97 17.30
C GLY A 254 13.29 1.39 16.87
N ILE A 255 12.51 2.16 16.14
CA ILE A 255 11.21 1.74 15.60
C ILE A 255 11.11 2.02 14.09
N VAL A 256 10.25 1.25 13.42
CA VAL A 256 9.71 1.58 12.10
C VAL A 256 8.23 1.85 12.22
N GLY A 257 7.77 2.92 11.61
CA GLY A 257 6.36 3.32 11.58
C GLY A 257 5.82 3.40 10.17
N ILE A 258 4.56 3.02 10.03
CA ILE A 258 3.75 3.18 8.82
C ILE A 258 2.50 3.94 9.23
N SER A 259 2.15 5.00 8.49
CA SER A 259 1.00 5.84 8.79
C SER A 259 0.25 6.18 7.52
N SER A 260 -1.01 5.75 7.44
CA SER A 260 -1.93 6.04 6.34
C SER A 260 -2.88 7.17 6.75
N ASP A 261 -3.03 8.20 5.93
CA ASP A 261 -4.03 9.25 6.14
C ASP A 261 -5.43 8.71 5.81
N VAL A 262 -6.26 8.60 6.85
CA VAL A 262 -7.64 8.14 6.76
C VAL A 262 -8.67 9.25 7.07
N THR A 263 -8.24 10.50 7.05
CA THR A 263 -9.07 11.67 7.39
C THR A 263 -10.36 11.72 6.59
N LYS A 264 -10.26 11.54 5.27
CA LYS A 264 -11.42 11.54 4.38
C LYS A 264 -12.39 10.40 4.72
N LEU A 265 -11.85 9.22 4.99
CA LEU A 265 -12.64 8.03 5.34
C LEU A 265 -13.40 8.27 6.65
N VAL A 266 -12.71 8.69 7.71
CA VAL A 266 -13.32 8.94 9.03
C VAL A 266 -14.37 10.05 8.95
N LYS A 267 -14.07 11.19 8.29
CA LYS A 267 -15.04 12.28 8.11
C LYS A 267 -16.29 11.83 7.33
N THR A 268 -16.11 10.97 6.31
CA THR A 268 -17.23 10.42 5.54
C THR A 268 -18.08 9.47 6.39
N GLU A 269 -17.45 8.63 7.19
CA GLU A 269 -18.15 7.71 8.10
C GLU A 269 -18.96 8.47 9.16
N ILE A 270 -18.38 9.48 9.79
CA ILE A 270 -19.08 10.35 10.75
C ILE A 270 -20.31 10.98 10.11
N LYS A 271 -20.15 11.59 8.91
CA LYS A 271 -21.27 12.21 8.19
C LYS A 271 -22.36 11.21 7.81
N ALA A 272 -21.97 10.00 7.38
CA ALA A 272 -22.92 8.95 7.05
C ALA A 272 -23.72 8.50 8.28
N ARG A 273 -23.06 8.31 9.43
CA ARG A 273 -23.72 7.97 10.71
C ARG A 273 -24.70 9.05 11.15
N GLU A 274 -24.31 10.32 11.05
CA GLU A 274 -25.18 11.43 11.41
C GLU A 274 -26.40 11.51 10.49
N THR A 275 -26.20 11.37 9.18
CA THR A 275 -27.30 11.32 8.21
C THR A 275 -28.24 10.17 8.47
N ALA A 276 -27.72 8.97 8.76
CA ALA A 276 -28.54 7.81 9.11
C ALA A 276 -29.37 8.05 10.36
N ARG A 277 -28.80 8.68 11.41
CA ARG A 277 -29.53 9.05 12.64
C ARG A 277 -30.66 10.02 12.36
N ILE A 278 -30.40 11.07 11.58
CA ILE A 278 -31.43 12.06 11.21
C ILE A 278 -32.57 11.39 10.43
N LEU A 279 -32.23 10.50 9.48
CA LEU A 279 -33.22 9.76 8.70
C LEU A 279 -34.06 8.83 9.60
N GLU A 280 -33.48 8.15 10.56
CA GLU A 280 -34.17 7.29 11.50
C GLU A 280 -35.15 8.10 12.38
N GLU A 281 -34.70 9.24 12.91
CA GLU A 281 -35.57 10.15 13.69
C GLU A 281 -36.74 10.66 12.85
N ARG A 282 -36.45 11.02 11.57
CA ARG A 282 -37.51 11.49 10.66
C ARG A 282 -38.52 10.38 10.32
N ASN A 283 -38.03 9.17 10.06
CA ASN A 283 -38.91 8.02 9.79
C ASN A 283 -39.85 7.73 10.99
N LYS A 284 -39.29 7.72 12.21
CA LYS A 284 -40.11 7.54 13.43
C LYS A 284 -41.17 8.64 13.61
N SER A 285 -40.83 9.88 13.20
CA SER A 285 -41.84 10.97 13.23
C SER A 285 -42.92 10.78 12.20
N LEU A 286 -42.58 10.37 10.97
CA LEU A 286 -43.55 10.09 9.91
C LEU A 286 -44.45 8.90 10.25
N GLU A 287 -43.94 7.84 10.86
CA GLU A 287 -44.73 6.70 11.32
C GLU A 287 -45.78 7.14 12.31
N LYS A 288 -45.43 7.98 13.30
CA LYS A 288 -46.42 8.53 14.26
C LYS A 288 -47.48 9.39 13.58
N GLU A 289 -47.12 10.20 12.58
CA GLU A 289 -48.09 11.00 11.82
C GLU A 289 -49.06 10.11 11.03
N ILE A 290 -48.58 9.01 10.44
CA ILE A 290 -49.41 8.03 9.73
C ILE A 290 -50.34 7.29 10.70
N ASP A 291 -49.83 6.88 11.87
CA ASP A 291 -50.66 6.20 12.87
C ASP A 291 -51.80 7.10 13.38
N LEU A 292 -51.50 8.39 13.65
CA LEU A 292 -52.52 9.36 14.02
C LEU A 292 -53.56 9.56 12.90
N ALA A 293 -53.09 9.69 11.63
CA ALA A 293 -54.00 9.80 10.49
C ALA A 293 -54.90 8.56 10.35
N ARG A 294 -54.37 7.36 10.63
CA ARG A 294 -55.12 6.10 10.66
C ARG A 294 -56.18 6.13 11.75
N GLU A 295 -55.85 6.52 12.97
CA GLU A 295 -56.80 6.61 14.08
C GLU A 295 -57.98 7.55 13.73
N ILE A 296 -57.69 8.72 13.16
CA ILE A 296 -58.71 9.67 12.71
C ILE A 296 -59.59 9.04 11.63
N GLN A 297 -59.01 8.37 10.62
CA GLN A 297 -59.79 7.73 9.57
C GLN A 297 -60.69 6.63 10.08
N PHE A 298 -60.21 5.77 10.99
CA PHE A 298 -61.05 4.74 11.62
C PHE A 298 -62.18 5.33 12.46
N ALA A 299 -61.92 6.43 13.19
CA ALA A 299 -62.97 7.11 13.97
C ALA A 299 -64.05 7.72 13.08
N LEU A 300 -63.77 7.99 11.82
CA LEU A 300 -64.71 8.48 10.85
C LEU A 300 -65.53 7.38 10.15
N LEU A 301 -65.21 6.11 10.25
CA LEU A 301 -66.00 5.01 9.69
C LEU A 301 -67.34 4.85 10.44
N PRO A 302 -68.43 4.39 9.78
CA PRO A 302 -69.72 4.21 10.45
C PRO A 302 -69.61 3.17 11.57
N TYR A 303 -69.90 3.62 12.80
CA TYR A 303 -69.84 2.76 13.98
C TYR A 303 -70.96 1.68 13.95
N GLU A 304 -72.13 2.06 13.48
CA GLU A 304 -73.27 1.18 13.32
C GLU A 304 -73.86 1.26 11.92
N LEU A 305 -74.08 0.12 11.29
CA LEU A 305 -74.73 0.05 10.01
C LEU A 305 -76.23 -0.16 10.20
N PRO A 306 -77.08 0.44 9.36
CA PRO A 306 -78.54 0.31 9.54
C PRO A 306 -78.97 -1.14 9.34
N SER A 307 -79.76 -1.61 10.28
CA SER A 307 -80.50 -2.87 10.15
C SER A 307 -81.97 -2.56 9.76
N ARG A 308 -82.47 -3.27 8.80
CA ARG A 308 -83.84 -3.09 8.32
C ARG A 308 -84.61 -4.40 8.32
N SER A 309 -85.89 -4.33 8.73
CA SER A 309 -86.82 -5.45 8.62
C SER A 309 -88.06 -5.04 7.86
N ARG A 310 -88.51 -5.86 6.96
CA ARG A 310 -89.73 -5.68 6.18
C ARG A 310 -90.63 -6.92 6.34
N THR A 311 -91.91 -6.71 6.68
CA THR A 311 -92.94 -7.78 6.77
C THR A 311 -93.82 -7.70 5.57
N GLU A 312 -93.85 -8.73 4.72
CA GLU A 312 -94.78 -8.89 3.59
C GLU A 312 -95.45 -10.22 3.69
N ARG A 313 -96.81 -10.22 3.61
CA ARG A 313 -97.67 -11.44 3.67
C ARG A 313 -97.38 -12.36 4.88
N GLY A 314 -97.08 -11.72 6.04
CA GLY A 314 -96.79 -12.45 7.27
C GLY A 314 -95.36 -13.00 7.38
N VAL A 315 -94.46 -12.70 6.41
CA VAL A 315 -93.04 -13.09 6.46
C VAL A 315 -92.19 -11.85 6.71
N THR A 316 -91.50 -11.84 7.85
CA THR A 316 -90.51 -10.77 8.18
C THR A 316 -89.15 -11.15 7.62
N ARG A 317 -88.60 -10.30 6.76
CA ARG A 317 -87.27 -10.38 6.25
C ARG A 317 -86.42 -9.31 6.92
N LYS A 318 -85.18 -9.67 7.43
CA LYS A 318 -84.21 -8.77 8.05
C LYS A 318 -82.93 -8.70 7.19
N ALA A 319 -82.50 -7.53 6.98
CA ALA A 319 -81.18 -7.28 6.34
C ALA A 319 -80.24 -6.62 7.36
N ASP A 320 -79.14 -7.29 7.67
CA ASP A 320 -78.07 -6.79 8.49
C ASP A 320 -76.85 -6.57 7.60
N PHE A 321 -76.18 -5.45 7.76
CA PHE A 321 -74.98 -5.09 6.98
C PHE A 321 -73.74 -5.26 7.84
N HIS A 322 -72.67 -5.81 7.25
CA HIS A 322 -71.35 -5.98 7.85
C HIS A 322 -70.31 -5.46 6.89
N HIS A 323 -69.17 -4.94 7.42
CA HIS A 323 -68.08 -4.49 6.63
C HIS A 323 -66.78 -5.04 7.13
N ILE A 324 -65.79 -5.14 6.25
CA ILE A 324 -64.38 -5.37 6.53
C ILE A 324 -63.59 -4.24 5.81
N PHE A 325 -62.81 -3.51 6.57
CA PHE A 325 -62.00 -2.41 6.05
C PHE A 325 -60.53 -2.65 6.42
N THR A 326 -59.65 -2.80 5.41
CA THR A 326 -58.24 -3.10 5.58
C THR A 326 -57.39 -2.17 4.72
N PRO A 327 -56.82 -1.10 5.29
CA PRO A 327 -55.92 -0.21 4.56
C PRO A 327 -54.67 -0.94 4.09
N SER A 328 -54.21 -0.69 2.85
CA SER A 328 -52.98 -1.30 2.30
C SER A 328 -51.68 -0.66 2.80
N GLU A 329 -51.66 0.64 3.04
CA GLU A 329 -50.46 1.42 3.43
C GLU A 329 -50.66 2.28 4.70
N GLY A 330 -51.33 1.71 5.71
CA GLY A 330 -51.57 2.42 6.97
C GLY A 330 -52.83 3.28 6.96
N VAL A 331 -53.13 4.01 5.89
CA VAL A 331 -54.35 4.78 5.63
C VAL A 331 -54.86 4.46 4.23
N ALA A 332 -56.19 4.56 4.02
CA ALA A 332 -56.83 4.18 2.76
C ALA A 332 -57.45 5.38 2.03
N GLY A 333 -57.45 5.33 0.68
CA GLY A 333 -58.22 6.21 -0.18
C GLY A 333 -59.72 5.84 -0.21
N ASP A 334 -60.02 4.60 0.19
CA ASP A 334 -61.37 4.09 0.18
C ASP A 334 -62.20 4.60 1.35
N TRP A 335 -63.49 4.79 1.12
CA TRP A 335 -64.47 5.13 2.14
C TRP A 335 -65.81 4.51 1.79
N PHE A 336 -66.57 4.12 2.81
CA PHE A 336 -67.92 3.62 2.66
C PHE A 336 -68.85 4.19 3.73
N ASP A 337 -70.14 4.21 3.41
CA ASP A 337 -71.21 4.49 4.37
C ASP A 337 -72.47 3.76 3.97
N ALA A 338 -73.40 3.56 4.96
CA ALA A 338 -74.69 3.04 4.70
C ALA A 338 -75.70 3.81 5.58
N PHE A 339 -76.78 4.24 4.98
CA PHE A 339 -77.74 5.11 5.60
C PHE A 339 -79.20 4.66 5.28
N PRO A 340 -80.19 4.95 6.16
CA PRO A 340 -81.61 4.62 5.91
C PRO A 340 -82.14 5.50 4.79
N VAL A 341 -82.93 4.88 3.89
CA VAL A 341 -83.65 5.57 2.81
C VAL A 341 -85.18 5.21 2.95
N GLY A 342 -85.98 6.23 3.30
CA GLY A 342 -87.40 6.02 3.58
C GLY A 342 -87.63 5.00 4.71
N ASP A 343 -88.85 4.45 4.76
CA ASP A 343 -89.27 3.57 5.87
C ASP A 343 -88.66 2.13 5.80
N SER A 344 -88.21 1.68 4.63
CA SER A 344 -87.79 0.29 4.45
C SER A 344 -86.50 0.10 3.57
N GLY A 345 -85.95 1.17 3.09
CA GLY A 345 -84.76 1.11 2.24
C GLY A 345 -83.48 1.37 3.02
N VAL A 346 -82.31 0.93 2.43
CA VAL A 346 -81.00 1.26 2.84
C VAL A 346 -80.24 1.67 1.62
N GLY A 347 -79.62 2.83 1.68
CA GLY A 347 -78.56 3.29 0.70
C GLY A 347 -77.18 2.89 1.18
N ALA A 348 -76.30 2.51 0.27
CA ALA A 348 -74.90 2.27 0.53
C ALA A 348 -74.08 3.03 -0.48
N ILE A 349 -73.04 3.62 0.02
CA ILE A 349 -71.98 4.36 -0.83
C ILE A 349 -70.66 3.70 -0.56
N VAL A 350 -69.95 3.41 -1.62
CA VAL A 350 -68.51 3.05 -1.62
C VAL A 350 -67.80 4.06 -2.53
N CYS A 351 -66.79 4.67 -2.00
CA CYS A 351 -65.99 5.65 -2.71
C CYS A 351 -64.52 5.20 -2.70
N ASP A 352 -63.93 5.20 -3.87
CA ASP A 352 -62.49 4.97 -4.07
C ASP A 352 -61.85 6.28 -4.59
N VAL A 353 -60.92 6.85 -3.84
CA VAL A 353 -60.18 8.04 -4.20
C VAL A 353 -58.90 7.62 -4.88
N MET A 354 -58.70 8.03 -6.15
CA MET A 354 -57.51 7.73 -6.90
C MET A 354 -56.21 8.10 -6.15
N GLY A 355 -55.27 7.16 -6.08
CA GLY A 355 -53.99 7.28 -5.37
C GLY A 355 -54.00 6.53 -4.04
N HIS A 356 -52.91 6.63 -3.30
CA HIS A 356 -52.71 5.95 -2.01
C HIS A 356 -52.08 6.91 -0.99
N GLY A 357 -52.07 6.49 0.26
CA GLY A 357 -51.47 7.19 1.36
C GLY A 357 -52.30 8.38 1.88
N ILE A 358 -51.66 9.26 2.66
CA ILE A 358 -52.32 10.32 3.46
C ILE A 358 -53.18 11.26 2.61
N ARG A 359 -52.78 11.60 1.37
CA ARG A 359 -53.54 12.51 0.49
C ARG A 359 -54.88 11.95 0.09
N ALA A 360 -54.91 10.69 -0.32
CA ALA A 360 -56.17 10.01 -0.67
C ALA A 360 -57.07 9.84 0.55
N ALA A 361 -56.51 9.49 1.71
CA ALA A 361 -57.21 9.37 2.98
C ALA A 361 -57.89 10.68 3.44
N LEU A 362 -57.16 11.83 3.28
CA LEU A 362 -57.74 13.14 3.59
C LEU A 362 -58.92 13.49 2.68
N ILE A 363 -58.80 13.24 1.38
CA ILE A 363 -59.89 13.48 0.41
C ILE A 363 -61.10 12.58 0.75
N ALA A 364 -60.91 11.29 1.05
CA ALA A 364 -61.95 10.38 1.49
C ALA A 364 -62.63 10.88 2.75
N SER A 365 -61.87 11.36 3.75
CA SER A 365 -62.42 11.93 4.99
C SER A 365 -63.23 13.22 4.76
N MET A 366 -62.76 14.08 3.88
CA MET A 366 -63.49 15.31 3.47
C MET A 366 -64.80 14.97 2.76
N LEU A 367 -64.78 14.01 1.81
CA LEU A 367 -65.96 13.56 1.09
C LEU A 367 -66.99 13.02 2.04
N ARG A 368 -66.58 12.22 3.02
CA ARG A 368 -67.47 11.70 4.07
C ARG A 368 -68.14 12.81 4.87
N GLY A 369 -67.35 13.78 5.38
CA GLY A 369 -67.88 14.93 6.13
C GLY A 369 -68.92 15.73 5.32
N LEU A 370 -68.66 15.94 4.01
CA LEU A 370 -69.63 16.56 3.11
C LEU A 370 -70.90 15.73 2.92
N MET A 371 -70.76 14.39 2.76
CA MET A 371 -71.90 13.50 2.60
C MET A 371 -72.76 13.44 3.86
N GLU A 372 -72.15 13.44 5.03
CA GLU A 372 -72.88 13.49 6.29
C GLU A 372 -73.73 14.75 6.43
N GLN A 373 -73.17 15.94 6.10
CA GLN A 373 -73.90 17.21 6.07
C GLN A 373 -75.05 17.20 5.04
N LEU A 374 -74.79 16.66 3.83
CA LEU A 374 -75.83 16.55 2.80
C LEU A 374 -76.92 15.59 3.16
N SER A 375 -76.68 14.49 3.87
CA SER A 375 -77.67 13.53 4.33
C SER A 375 -78.68 14.16 5.33
N HIS A 376 -78.18 15.05 6.19
CA HIS A 376 -79.00 15.84 7.08
C HIS A 376 -79.90 16.84 6.37
N LEU A 377 -79.32 17.50 5.32
CA LEU A 377 -80.04 18.51 4.49
C LEU A 377 -81.13 17.81 3.59
N SER A 378 -80.81 16.65 2.99
CA SER A 378 -81.70 15.97 2.07
C SER A 378 -82.98 15.42 2.79
N LEU A 379 -82.87 15.09 4.08
CA LEU A 379 -84.05 14.68 4.89
C LEU A 379 -85.05 15.83 5.15
N ILE A 380 -84.57 17.10 4.97
CA ILE A 380 -85.47 18.29 5.16
C ILE A 380 -85.99 18.81 3.80
N HIS A 381 -85.44 18.44 2.63
CA HIS A 381 -85.78 19.04 1.33
C HIS A 381 -86.32 18.03 0.28
N ILE A 382 -86.37 16.72 0.55
CA ILE A 382 -87.04 15.74 -0.35
C ILE A 382 -88.45 15.43 0.14
N SER A 383 -89.18 16.43 0.45
CA SER A 383 -90.61 16.32 0.53
C SER A 383 -91.26 17.19 -0.55
N GLU A 384 -91.61 16.59 -1.61
CA GLU A 384 -92.59 16.83 -2.66
C GLU A 384 -92.03 16.70 -4.08
N PRO A 385 -92.47 15.72 -4.84
CA PRO A 385 -92.32 15.81 -6.28
C PRO A 385 -93.43 16.79 -6.74
N THR A 386 -92.98 17.93 -7.25
CA THR A 386 -93.83 18.76 -8.09
C THR A 386 -94.22 17.96 -9.32
N ARG A 387 -95.47 17.45 -9.34
CA ARG A 387 -96.09 16.95 -10.55
C ARG A 387 -96.42 18.16 -11.46
N PRO A 388 -96.23 18.00 -12.78
CA PRO A 388 -96.64 18.98 -13.78
C PRO A 388 -98.17 19.08 -13.90
#